data_1709cdb998ea8e0ad77d257a82fbff27
#
_entry.id   1709cdb998ea8e0ad77d257a82fbff27
#
_cell.length_a   1.000
_cell.length_b   1.000
_cell.length_c   1.000
_cell.angle_alpha   90.00
_cell.angle_beta   90.00
_cell.angle_gamma   90.00
#
_symmetry.space_group_name_H-M   'P 1'
#
loop_
_entity.id
_entity.type
_entity.pdbx_description
1 polymer ?
#
loop_
_entity_poly.entity_id
_entity_poly.type
_entity_poly.pdbx_seq_one_letter_code
_entity_poly.pdbx_strand_id
1 'polypeptide(L)'
;MKTLNKVELVGYVSNPEVMEMKSGSKLFRCSLATHESHQLRTGEWQSETTWHNIVMWNEYAKKAAEELKKGSRIHLNGKIVVDQFTDKEGKKRTFVKIQAMDYEVVKDEEMAD
;
A
#
# COMPACT_ATOMS: atom_id res chain seq x y z
N MET A 1 22.03 -19.38 -2.46
CA MET A 1 20.58 -19.49 -2.51
C MET A 1 19.96 -18.14 -2.85
N LYS A 2 19.04 -18.17 -3.76
CA LYS A 2 18.37 -16.94 -4.19
C LYS A 2 17.08 -16.73 -3.39
N THR A 3 16.87 -15.51 -2.90
CA THR A 3 15.63 -15.17 -2.20
C THR A 3 14.87 -14.12 -3.00
N LEU A 4 13.59 -13.97 -2.68
CA LEU A 4 12.74 -13.00 -3.35
C LEU A 4 11.76 -12.39 -2.36
N ASN A 5 11.63 -11.08 -2.41
CA ASN A 5 10.62 -10.35 -1.65
C ASN A 5 9.94 -9.39 -2.62
N LYS A 6 8.80 -9.81 -3.14
CA LYS A 6 8.08 -9.05 -4.17
C LYS A 6 6.60 -9.05 -3.89
N VAL A 7 5.99 -7.87 -4.01
CA VAL A 7 4.55 -7.67 -3.83
C VAL A 7 4.03 -6.90 -5.03
N GLU A 8 2.92 -7.35 -5.55
CA GLU A 8 2.22 -6.67 -6.63
C GLU A 8 0.77 -6.47 -6.20
N LEU A 9 0.28 -5.24 -6.24
CA LEU A 9 -1.08 -4.91 -5.82
C LEU A 9 -1.72 -3.95 -6.81
N VAL A 10 -3.02 -4.14 -7.01
CA VAL A 10 -3.87 -3.17 -7.71
C VAL A 10 -5.01 -2.84 -6.77
N GLY A 11 -5.17 -1.59 -6.42
CA GLY A 11 -6.19 -1.20 -5.45
C GLY A 11 -6.43 0.30 -5.41
N TYR A 12 -7.20 0.71 -4.42
CA TYR A 12 -7.64 2.11 -4.27
C TYR A 12 -6.93 2.76 -3.09
N VAL A 13 -6.43 3.97 -3.33
CA VAL A 13 -5.72 4.77 -2.32
C VAL A 13 -6.71 5.37 -1.33
N SER A 14 -6.35 5.32 -0.05
CA SER A 14 -7.10 5.98 1.03
C SER A 14 -6.10 6.60 2.01
N ASN A 15 -6.50 7.68 2.65
CA ASN A 15 -5.72 8.37 3.68
C ASN A 15 -4.28 8.72 3.23
N PRO A 16 -4.11 9.39 2.08
CA PRO A 16 -2.77 9.77 1.64
C PRO A 16 -2.17 10.84 2.56
N GLU A 17 -0.92 10.67 2.93
CA GLU A 17 -0.19 11.58 3.80
C GLU A 17 1.22 11.79 3.28
N VAL A 18 1.70 13.01 3.37
CA VAL A 18 3.07 13.35 3.00
C VAL A 18 3.80 13.86 4.23
N MET A 19 4.97 13.33 4.48
CA MET A 19 5.79 13.75 5.62
C MET A 19 7.19 14.08 5.13
N GLU A 20 7.77 15.10 5.73
CA GLU A 20 9.16 15.42 5.49
C GLU A 20 9.96 15.03 6.72
N MET A 21 10.97 14.20 6.52
CA MET A 21 11.80 13.73 7.62
C MET A 21 12.89 14.74 7.95
N LYS A 22 13.45 14.63 9.16
CA LYS A 22 14.52 15.53 9.60
C LYS A 22 15.73 15.49 8.67
N SER A 23 15.96 14.38 8.03
CA SER A 23 17.06 14.20 7.07
C SER A 23 16.81 14.90 5.74
N GLY A 24 15.62 15.47 5.54
CA GLY A 24 15.22 16.05 4.27
C GLY A 24 14.54 15.07 3.32
N SER A 25 14.50 13.79 3.67
CA SER A 25 13.82 12.78 2.86
C SER A 25 12.32 12.98 2.93
N LYS A 26 11.64 12.75 1.82
CA LYS A 26 10.18 12.80 1.77
C LYS A 26 9.61 11.39 1.87
N LEU A 27 8.55 11.27 2.63
CA LEU A 27 7.83 10.02 2.80
C LEU A 27 6.38 10.25 2.42
N PHE A 28 5.87 9.42 1.53
CA PHE A 28 4.45 9.36 1.23
C PHE A 28 3.93 8.03 1.78
N ARG A 29 2.81 8.09 2.48
CA ARG A 29 2.19 6.86 2.95
C ARG A 29 0.67 6.93 2.74
N CYS A 30 0.08 5.77 2.54
CA CYS A 30 -1.35 5.65 2.37
C CYS A 30 -1.78 4.25 2.73
N SER A 31 -3.09 4.05 2.78
CA SER A 31 -3.68 2.72 2.84
C SER A 31 -4.14 2.37 1.43
N LEU A 32 -3.93 1.14 1.02
CA LEU A 32 -4.40 0.65 -0.27
C LEU A 32 -5.43 -0.44 -0.02
N ALA A 33 -6.61 -0.27 -0.57
CA ALA A 33 -7.69 -1.24 -0.41
C ALA A 33 -7.71 -2.20 -1.59
N THR A 34 -7.63 -3.49 -1.30
CA THR A 34 -7.87 -4.52 -2.30
C THR A 34 -9.14 -5.28 -1.92
N HIS A 35 -9.91 -5.67 -2.90
CA HIS A 35 -11.18 -6.34 -2.69
C HIS A 35 -11.16 -7.73 -3.27
N GLU A 36 -11.68 -8.68 -2.52
CA GLU A 36 -11.83 -10.04 -2.98
C GLU A 36 -13.26 -10.50 -2.72
N SER A 37 -13.79 -11.30 -3.62
CA SER A 37 -15.10 -11.91 -3.45
C SER A 37 -14.96 -13.41 -3.53
N HIS A 38 -15.69 -14.10 -2.67
CA HIS A 38 -15.73 -15.56 -2.72
C HIS A 38 -17.15 -16.04 -2.46
N GLN A 39 -17.45 -17.21 -2.96
CA GLN A 39 -18.75 -17.81 -2.82
C GLN A 39 -18.78 -18.74 -1.62
N LEU A 40 -19.79 -18.57 -0.77
CA LEU A 40 -20.01 -19.43 0.39
C LEU A 40 -20.69 -20.74 -0.06
N ARG A 41 -20.70 -21.72 0.83
CA ARG A 41 -21.38 -22.99 0.58
C ARG A 41 -22.88 -22.82 0.30
N THR A 42 -23.45 -21.75 0.88
CA THR A 42 -24.87 -21.42 0.68
C THR A 42 -25.16 -20.89 -0.71
N GLY A 43 -24.13 -20.58 -1.50
CA GLY A 43 -24.28 -19.95 -2.80
C GLY A 43 -24.20 -18.44 -2.76
N GLU A 44 -24.21 -17.86 -1.58
CA GLU A 44 -24.10 -16.41 -1.42
C GLU A 44 -22.67 -15.94 -1.65
N TRP A 45 -22.52 -14.72 -2.17
CA TRP A 45 -21.21 -14.12 -2.40
C TRP A 45 -20.86 -13.21 -1.22
N GLN A 46 -19.62 -13.30 -0.77
CA GLN A 46 -19.09 -12.47 0.31
C GLN A 46 -17.89 -11.70 -0.21
N SER A 47 -17.87 -10.41 0.09
CA SER A 47 -16.75 -9.53 -0.28
C SER A 47 -15.93 -9.21 0.93
N GLU A 48 -14.63 -9.17 0.76
CA GLU A 48 -13.68 -8.79 1.82
C GLU A 48 -12.76 -7.71 1.29
N THR A 49 -12.44 -6.75 2.16
CA THR A 49 -11.49 -5.69 1.86
C THR A 49 -10.27 -5.87 2.73
N THR A 50 -9.11 -5.86 2.11
CA THR A 50 -7.85 -5.88 2.83
C THR A 50 -7.20 -4.52 2.69
N TRP A 51 -6.74 -3.97 3.81
CA TRP A 51 -6.07 -2.67 3.85
C TRP A 51 -4.57 -2.89 3.99
N HIS A 52 -3.82 -2.39 3.03
CA HIS A 52 -2.36 -2.52 3.02
C HIS A 52 -1.72 -1.18 3.38
N ASN A 53 -0.72 -1.20 4.23
CA ASN A 53 0.04 0.01 4.57
C ASN A 53 1.12 0.19 3.53
N ILE A 54 1.07 1.30 2.79
CA ILE A 54 1.98 1.58 1.69
C ILE A 54 2.87 2.77 2.03
N VAL A 55 4.15 2.65 1.75
CA VAL A 55 5.09 3.76 1.88
C VAL A 55 5.87 3.93 0.59
N MET A 56 6.20 5.17 0.28
CA MET A 56 7.04 5.54 -0.86
C MET A 56 8.03 6.59 -0.40
N TRP A 57 9.23 6.56 -0.95
CA TRP A 57 10.30 7.47 -0.53
C TRP A 57 10.76 8.36 -1.68
N ASN A 58 11.19 9.58 -1.31
CA ASN A 58 11.90 10.53 -2.18
C ASN A 58 11.17 10.85 -3.49
N GLU A 59 11.71 10.47 -4.63
CA GLU A 59 11.12 10.81 -5.93
C GLU A 59 9.73 10.23 -6.11
N TYR A 60 9.52 8.99 -5.68
CA TYR A 60 8.18 8.39 -5.74
C TYR A 60 7.23 9.05 -4.76
N ALA A 61 7.71 9.45 -3.58
CA ALA A 61 6.90 10.17 -2.61
C ALA A 61 6.45 11.51 -3.17
N LYS A 62 7.35 12.23 -3.81
CA LYS A 62 7.05 13.52 -4.44
C LYS A 62 6.01 13.37 -5.53
N LYS A 63 6.20 12.41 -6.42
CA LYS A 63 5.26 12.14 -7.50
C LYS A 63 3.88 11.75 -6.96
N ALA A 64 3.85 10.87 -5.97
CA ALA A 64 2.62 10.41 -5.36
C ALA A 64 1.87 11.55 -4.67
N ALA A 65 2.60 12.45 -4.00
CA ALA A 65 2.00 13.60 -3.34
C ALA A 65 1.28 14.51 -4.32
N GLU A 66 1.80 14.60 -5.54
CA GLU A 66 1.22 15.47 -6.58
C GLU A 66 0.02 14.84 -7.27
N GLU A 67 0.00 13.52 -7.45
CA GLU A 67 -1.03 12.89 -8.28
C GLU A 67 -2.00 11.95 -7.58
N LEU A 68 -1.66 11.44 -6.40
CA LEU A 68 -2.52 10.47 -5.72
C LEU A 68 -3.44 11.12 -4.71
N LYS A 69 -4.71 10.76 -4.77
CA LYS A 69 -5.74 11.23 -3.84
C LYS A 69 -6.57 10.05 -3.39
N LYS A 70 -7.42 10.28 -2.40
CA LYS A 70 -8.39 9.27 -1.97
C LYS A 70 -9.20 8.82 -3.18
N GLY A 71 -9.24 7.52 -3.40
CA GLY A 71 -9.98 6.94 -4.51
C GLY A 71 -9.16 6.69 -5.76
N SER A 72 -7.91 7.18 -5.83
CA SER A 72 -7.05 6.87 -6.96
C SER A 72 -6.82 5.37 -7.03
N ARG A 73 -6.89 4.81 -8.23
CA ARG A 73 -6.61 3.40 -8.45
C ARG A 73 -5.19 3.26 -8.97
N ILE A 74 -4.39 2.47 -8.30
CA ILE A 74 -2.99 2.30 -8.69
C ILE A 74 -2.61 0.84 -8.78
N HIS A 75 -1.63 0.57 -9.62
CA HIS A 75 -0.95 -0.71 -9.73
C HIS A 75 0.46 -0.48 -9.22
N LEU A 76 0.85 -1.16 -8.17
CA LEU A 76 2.18 -0.99 -7.60
C LEU A 76 2.94 -2.29 -7.55
N ASN A 77 4.25 -2.15 -7.57
CA ASN A 77 5.20 -3.23 -7.31
C ASN A 77 6.08 -2.79 -6.16
N GLY A 78 6.34 -3.66 -5.24
CA GLY A 78 7.14 -3.32 -4.09
C GLY A 78 7.62 -4.54 -3.33
N LYS A 79 7.92 -4.32 -2.07
CA LYS A 79 8.39 -5.38 -1.18
C LYS A 79 7.80 -5.21 0.21
N ILE A 80 7.74 -6.31 0.94
CA ILE A 80 7.29 -6.29 2.33
C ILE A 80 8.44 -5.81 3.21
N VAL A 81 8.14 -4.86 4.08
CA VAL A 81 9.09 -4.36 5.07
C VAL A 81 8.45 -4.54 6.44
N VAL A 82 9.22 -5.07 7.38
CA VAL A 82 8.75 -5.30 8.74
C VAL A 82 9.59 -4.42 9.68
N ASP A 83 8.92 -3.52 10.38
CA ASP A 83 9.57 -2.69 11.39
C ASP A 83 9.27 -3.24 12.76
N GLN A 84 10.28 -3.24 13.61
CA GLN A 84 10.11 -3.62 15.02
C GLN A 84 10.36 -2.39 15.87
N PHE A 85 9.52 -2.18 16.85
CA PHE A 85 9.68 -1.06 17.78
C PHE A 85 9.17 -1.46 19.15
N THR A 86 9.59 -0.70 20.16
CA THR A 86 9.14 -0.90 21.52
C THR A 86 8.13 0.19 21.83
N ASP A 87 6.94 -0.21 22.29
CA ASP A 87 5.89 0.76 22.61
C ASP A 87 6.14 1.41 23.98
N LYS A 88 5.24 2.30 24.37
CA LYS A 88 5.35 3.05 25.63
C LYS A 88 5.31 2.15 26.86
N GLU A 89 4.73 0.97 26.73
CA GLU A 89 4.63 0.00 27.80
C GLU A 89 5.82 -0.95 27.87
N GLY A 90 6.80 -0.77 26.98
CA GLY A 90 7.98 -1.61 26.93
C GLY A 90 7.80 -2.91 26.16
N LYS A 91 6.67 -3.07 25.48
CA LYS A 91 6.40 -4.28 24.69
C LYS A 91 6.93 -4.12 23.28
N LYS A 92 7.49 -5.21 22.75
CA LYS A 92 7.95 -5.23 21.36
C LYS A 92 6.76 -5.37 20.45
N ARG A 93 6.70 -4.49 19.44
CA ARG A 93 5.65 -4.47 18.44
C ARG A 93 6.24 -4.61 17.06
N THR A 94 5.45 -5.19 16.18
CA THR A 94 5.83 -5.38 14.78
C THR A 94 4.83 -4.63 13.89
N PHE A 95 5.35 -3.90 12.93
CA PHE A 95 4.51 -3.21 11.96
C PHE A 95 4.91 -3.66 10.55
N VAL A 96 3.94 -4.19 9.81
CA VAL A 96 4.16 -4.66 8.45
C VAL A 96 3.69 -3.60 7.47
N LYS A 97 4.54 -3.25 6.53
CA LYS A 97 4.21 -2.29 5.50
C LYS A 97 4.77 -2.75 4.17
N ILE A 98 4.30 -2.14 3.11
CA ILE A 98 4.78 -2.41 1.75
C ILE A 98 5.46 -1.16 1.25
N GLN A 99 6.72 -1.29 0.91
CA GLN A 99 7.46 -0.20 0.27
C GLN A 99 7.27 -0.33 -1.22
N ALA A 100 6.54 0.63 -1.81
CA ALA A 100 6.34 0.62 -3.25
C ALA A 100 7.62 1.08 -3.93
N MET A 101 8.09 0.28 -4.86
CA MET A 101 9.29 0.58 -5.64
C MET A 101 8.93 1.22 -6.97
N ASP A 102 7.67 1.09 -7.35
CA ASP A 102 7.19 1.56 -8.63
C ASP A 102 5.66 1.51 -8.59
N TYR A 103 5.01 2.44 -9.26
CA TYR A 103 3.56 2.40 -9.38
C TYR A 103 3.12 3.16 -10.62
N GLU A 104 1.89 2.87 -11.06
CA GLU A 104 1.24 3.65 -12.09
C GLU A 104 -0.24 3.83 -11.75
N VAL A 105 -0.81 4.94 -12.19
CA VAL A 105 -2.23 5.20 -12.00
C VAL A 105 -2.99 4.42 -13.06
N VAL A 106 -4.01 3.68 -12.64
CA VAL A 106 -4.81 2.86 -13.53
C VAL A 106 -6.17 3.52 -13.72
N LYS A 107 -6.55 3.71 -14.95
CA LYS A 107 -7.88 4.22 -15.26
C LYS A 107 -8.87 3.07 -15.22
N ASP A 108 -10.09 3.35 -14.77
CA ASP A 108 -11.12 2.32 -14.64
C ASP A 108 -11.36 1.57 -15.94
N GLU A 109 -11.34 2.28 -17.05
CA GLU A 109 -11.56 1.68 -18.37
C GLU A 109 -10.47 0.70 -18.77
N GLU A 110 -9.26 0.80 -18.20
CA GLU A 110 -8.16 -0.12 -18.48
C GLU A 110 -8.31 -1.43 -17.74
N MET A 111 -9.12 -1.42 -16.67
CA MET A 111 -9.37 -2.60 -15.84
C MET A 111 -10.73 -3.21 -16.10
N ALA A 112 -11.53 -2.64 -16.97
CA ALA A 112 -12.84 -3.18 -17.32
C ALA A 112 -12.65 -4.40 -18.20
N ASP A 113 -13.35 -5.46 -17.89
CA ASP A 113 -13.33 -6.70 -18.67
C ASP A 113 -14.43 -6.68 -19.74
#